data_6672d480027c54df679f6a170f1262e1
#
_entry.id   6672d480027c54df679f6a170f1262e1
#
_cell.length_a   1.000
_cell.length_b   1.000
_cell.length_c   1.000
_cell.angle_alpha   90.00
_cell.angle_beta   90.00
_cell.angle_gamma   90.00
#
_symmetry.space_group_name_H-M   'P 1'
#
loop_
_entity.id
_entity.type
_entity.pdbx_description
1 polymer ?
#
loop_
_entity_poly.entity_id
_entity_poly.type
_entity_poly.pdbx_seq_one_letter_code
_entity_poly.pdbx_strand_id
1 'polypeptide(L)'
;WVDDALSNGTVEVKTERDIWVKTGNVAIEIRGRDGRLSGISITEADTWIQLLSIDGVVKGGFVFKVADLKKRMKELHASGNARLVMGGDDNATQMVLLPIDKLFRN
;
A
#
# COMPACT_ATOMS: atom_id res chain seq x y z
N TRP A 1 24.01 -5.37 -5.08
CA TRP A 1 22.56 -5.34 -5.38
C TRP A 1 21.70 -5.67 -4.16
N VAL A 2 21.87 -6.88 -3.60
CA VAL A 2 21.12 -7.26 -2.40
C VAL A 2 21.48 -6.35 -1.25
N ASP A 3 22.75 -6.01 -1.10
CA ASP A 3 23.21 -5.11 -0.07
C ASP A 3 22.61 -3.72 -0.24
N ASP A 4 22.56 -3.20 -1.47
CA ASP A 4 21.94 -1.90 -1.73
C ASP A 4 20.46 -1.92 -1.42
N ALA A 5 19.78 -3.00 -1.76
CA ALA A 5 18.34 -3.12 -1.55
C ALA A 5 17.95 -3.36 -0.09
N LEU A 6 18.77 -4.09 0.65
CA LEU A 6 18.43 -4.55 2.00
C LEU A 6 19.27 -3.92 3.11
N SER A 7 20.54 -3.60 2.83
CA SER A 7 21.46 -3.07 3.86
C SER A 7 21.39 -1.56 3.99
N ASN A 8 21.21 -0.84 2.90
CA ASN A 8 21.22 0.61 2.88
C ASN A 8 19.82 1.20 2.82
N GLY A 9 18.83 0.38 2.49
CA GLY A 9 17.45 0.80 2.41
C GLY A 9 16.70 0.57 3.71
N THR A 10 15.66 1.33 3.91
CA THR A 10 14.71 1.12 4.99
C THR A 10 13.47 0.43 4.43
N VAL A 11 12.80 -0.31 5.30
CA VAL A 11 11.63 -1.10 4.92
C VAL A 11 10.43 -0.63 5.74
N GLU A 12 9.34 -0.34 5.04
CA GLU A 12 8.05 -0.08 5.65
C GLU A 12 7.19 -1.32 5.51
N VAL A 13 6.66 -1.84 6.62
CA VAL A 13 5.82 -3.03 6.62
C VAL A 13 4.41 -2.64 7.06
N LYS A 14 3.44 -2.99 6.25
CA LYS A 14 2.01 -2.79 6.55
C LYS A 14 1.28 -4.11 6.43
N THR A 15 0.22 -4.26 7.20
CA THR A 15 -0.60 -5.46 7.17
C THR A 15 -2.03 -5.11 6.78
N GLU A 16 -2.52 -5.77 5.73
CA GLU A 16 -3.90 -5.69 5.32
C GLU A 16 -4.66 -6.84 5.97
N ARG A 17 -5.73 -6.52 6.70
CA ARG A 17 -6.47 -7.52 7.49
C ARG A 17 -7.76 -7.91 6.80
N ASP A 18 -8.03 -9.20 6.79
CA ASP A 18 -9.32 -9.86 6.51
C ASP A 18 -10.12 -9.36 5.31
N ILE A 19 -10.47 -8.08 5.26
CA ILE A 19 -11.44 -7.56 4.28
C ILE A 19 -10.96 -7.69 2.82
N TRP A 20 -9.65 -7.79 2.62
CA TRP A 20 -9.08 -7.97 1.28
C TRP A 20 -9.55 -9.25 0.60
N VAL A 21 -9.94 -10.25 1.39
CA VAL A 21 -10.47 -11.52 0.88
C VAL A 21 -11.76 -11.29 0.10
N LYS A 22 -12.62 -10.40 0.60
CA LYS A 22 -13.90 -10.08 -0.05
C LYS A 22 -13.75 -9.08 -1.17
N THR A 23 -12.94 -8.06 -0.95
CA THR A 23 -12.86 -6.91 -1.87
C THR A 23 -11.83 -7.10 -2.97
N GLY A 24 -10.81 -7.93 -2.73
CA GLY A 24 -9.69 -8.05 -3.65
C GLY A 24 -8.78 -6.82 -3.67
N ASN A 25 -8.94 -5.91 -2.72
CA ASN A 25 -8.20 -4.65 -2.67
C ASN A 25 -7.31 -4.56 -1.45
N VAL A 26 -6.22 -3.81 -1.59
CA VAL A 26 -5.46 -3.31 -0.45
C VAL A 26 -5.62 -1.80 -0.38
N ALA A 27 -5.51 -1.26 0.83
CA ALA A 27 -5.65 0.17 1.07
C ALA A 27 -4.30 0.75 1.47
N ILE A 28 -3.81 1.74 0.72
CA ILE A 28 -2.53 2.38 0.99
C ILE A 28 -2.80 3.81 1.45
N GLU A 29 -2.37 4.15 2.65
CA GLU A 29 -2.59 5.47 3.22
C GLU A 29 -1.75 6.54 2.52
N ILE A 30 -2.38 7.68 2.22
CA ILE A 30 -1.71 8.83 1.60
C ILE A 30 -1.85 10.11 2.43
N ARG A 31 -2.89 10.25 3.23
CA ARG A 31 -3.11 11.42 4.11
C ARG A 31 -3.73 10.97 5.43
N GLY A 32 -3.30 11.62 6.50
CA GLY A 32 -3.83 11.35 7.83
C GLY A 32 -5.03 12.23 8.19
N ARG A 33 -5.43 12.13 9.46
CA ARG A 33 -6.61 12.79 10.02
C ARG A 33 -6.61 14.31 9.82
N ASP A 34 -5.44 14.93 9.88
CA ASP A 34 -5.30 16.39 9.77
C ASP A 34 -5.16 16.86 8.31
N GLY A 35 -5.30 15.96 7.35
CA GLY A 35 -5.14 16.25 5.92
C GLY A 35 -3.70 16.30 5.47
N ARG A 36 -2.73 16.14 6.36
CA ARG A 36 -1.31 16.13 6.00
C ARG A 36 -0.95 14.83 5.32
N LEU A 37 0.04 14.91 4.44
CA LEU A 37 0.57 13.71 3.81
C LEU A 37 1.04 12.71 4.85
N SER A 38 0.76 11.44 4.61
CA SER A 38 1.12 10.34 5.53
C SER A 38 1.29 9.05 4.74
N GLY A 39 1.63 7.98 5.43
CA GLY A 39 1.81 6.67 4.81
C GLY A 39 2.82 6.72 3.68
N ILE A 40 2.45 6.22 2.51
CA ILE A 40 3.37 6.16 1.38
C ILE A 40 3.77 7.53 0.86
N SER A 41 2.97 8.57 1.16
CA SER A 41 3.27 9.93 0.69
C SER A 41 4.49 10.53 1.37
N ILE A 42 4.82 10.09 2.58
CA ILE A 42 5.93 10.65 3.36
C ILE A 42 7.00 9.63 3.73
N THR A 43 6.79 8.36 3.42
CA THR A 43 7.76 7.34 3.83
C THR A 43 9.13 7.63 3.23
N GLU A 44 10.15 7.48 4.05
CA GLU A 44 11.54 7.54 3.60
C GLU A 44 12.07 6.15 3.29
N ALA A 45 11.22 5.12 3.43
CA ALA A 45 11.61 3.76 3.12
C ALA A 45 11.83 3.56 1.63
N ASP A 46 12.81 2.74 1.28
CA ASP A 46 13.05 2.35 -0.11
C ASP A 46 12.13 1.21 -0.54
N THR A 47 11.77 0.36 0.42
CA THR A 47 10.99 -0.86 0.16
C THR A 47 9.70 -0.85 0.98
N TRP A 48 8.62 -1.24 0.34
CA TRP A 48 7.30 -1.37 0.96
C TRP A 48 6.89 -2.83 0.92
N ILE A 49 6.56 -3.39 2.08
CA ILE A 49 6.03 -4.74 2.20
C ILE A 49 4.60 -4.66 2.67
N GLN A 50 3.69 -5.20 1.87
CA GLN A 50 2.27 -5.28 2.21
C GLN A 50 1.95 -6.74 2.53
N LEU A 51 1.70 -7.03 3.79
CA LEU A 51 1.31 -8.37 4.23
C LEU A 51 -0.20 -8.51 4.18
N LEU A 52 -0.66 -9.71 3.85
CA LEU A 52 -2.07 -10.06 3.79
C LEU A 52 -2.37 -11.07 4.90
N SER A 53 -3.26 -10.72 5.81
CA SER A 53 -3.59 -11.58 6.94
C SER A 53 -5.07 -11.94 6.99
N ILE A 54 -5.36 -13.10 7.59
CA ILE A 54 -6.71 -13.57 7.89
C ILE A 54 -6.69 -14.04 9.33
N ASP A 55 -7.59 -13.51 10.15
CA ASP A 55 -7.70 -13.85 11.58
C ASP A 55 -6.35 -13.76 12.30
N GLY A 56 -5.57 -12.73 11.98
CA GLY A 56 -4.27 -12.50 12.61
C GLY A 56 -3.13 -13.35 12.09
N VAL A 57 -3.36 -14.18 11.08
CA VAL A 57 -2.33 -15.04 10.50
C VAL A 57 -1.94 -14.51 9.11
N VAL A 58 -0.65 -14.28 8.90
CA VAL A 58 -0.14 -13.83 7.61
C VAL A 58 -0.25 -14.96 6.59
N LYS A 59 -0.94 -14.71 5.50
CA LYS A 59 -1.16 -15.68 4.41
C LYS A 59 -0.26 -15.44 3.22
N GLY A 60 0.31 -14.26 3.11
CA GLY A 60 1.18 -13.89 2.00
C GLY A 60 1.39 -12.40 2.00
N GLY A 61 1.86 -11.90 0.90
CA GLY A 61 2.09 -10.48 0.75
C GLY A 61 2.86 -10.18 -0.52
N PHE A 62 3.23 -8.94 -0.68
CA PHE A 62 4.04 -8.51 -1.81
C PHE A 62 5.00 -7.41 -1.38
N VAL A 63 6.05 -7.28 -2.17
CA VAL A 63 7.15 -6.36 -1.94
C VAL A 63 7.31 -5.47 -3.15
N PHE A 64 7.41 -4.16 -2.91
CA PHE A 64 7.70 -3.18 -3.97
C PHE A 64 8.81 -2.26 -3.53
N LYS A 65 9.57 -1.75 -4.47
CA LYS A 65 10.27 -0.50 -4.25
C LYS A 65 9.21 0.59 -4.12
N VAL A 66 9.36 1.48 -3.16
CA VAL A 66 8.38 2.56 -2.93
C VAL A 66 8.15 3.38 -4.21
N ALA A 67 9.22 3.70 -4.94
CA ALA A 67 9.09 4.46 -6.19
C ALA A 67 8.22 3.73 -7.22
N ASP A 68 8.38 2.41 -7.32
CA ASP A 68 7.59 1.59 -8.26
C ASP A 68 6.13 1.50 -7.82
N LEU A 69 5.89 1.36 -6.53
CA LEU A 69 4.52 1.32 -6.01
C LEU A 69 3.80 2.65 -6.25
N LYS A 70 4.46 3.77 -5.98
CA LYS A 70 3.89 5.09 -6.25
C LYS A 70 3.54 5.26 -7.72
N LYS A 71 4.42 4.83 -8.61
CA LYS A 71 4.19 4.89 -10.05
C LYS A 71 2.97 4.07 -10.45
N ARG A 72 2.88 2.84 -9.93
CA ARG A 72 1.76 1.95 -10.22
C ARG A 72 0.44 2.52 -9.67
N MET A 73 0.47 3.11 -8.48
CA MET A 73 -0.71 3.76 -7.92
C MET A 73 -1.22 4.88 -8.83
N LYS A 74 -0.32 5.71 -9.35
CA LYS A 74 -0.68 6.77 -10.28
C LYS A 74 -1.28 6.22 -11.57
N GLU A 75 -0.67 5.18 -12.13
CA GLU A 75 -1.17 4.53 -13.35
C GLU A 75 -2.58 3.95 -13.15
N LEU A 76 -2.80 3.24 -12.05
CA LEU A 76 -4.09 2.63 -11.75
C LEU A 76 -5.15 3.68 -11.48
N HIS A 77 -4.81 4.75 -10.78
CA HIS A 77 -5.74 5.85 -10.53
C HIS A 77 -6.12 6.56 -11.84
N ALA A 78 -5.14 6.86 -12.67
CA ALA A 78 -5.38 7.53 -13.95
C ALA A 78 -6.24 6.70 -14.90
N SER A 79 -6.14 5.36 -14.84
CA SER A 79 -6.93 4.46 -15.66
C SER A 79 -8.31 4.12 -15.07
N GLY A 80 -8.64 4.68 -13.90
CA GLY A 80 -9.90 4.41 -13.23
C GLY A 80 -9.95 3.09 -12.46
N ASN A 81 -8.82 2.42 -12.30
CA ASN A 81 -8.73 1.13 -11.60
C ASN A 81 -8.40 1.24 -10.12
N ALA A 82 -8.00 2.40 -9.66
CA ALA A 82 -7.78 2.68 -8.25
C ALA A 82 -8.62 3.89 -7.85
N ARG A 83 -9.07 3.91 -6.61
CA ARG A 83 -9.90 5.03 -6.14
C ARG A 83 -9.47 5.51 -4.77
N LEU A 84 -9.73 6.78 -4.52
CA LEU A 84 -9.49 7.40 -3.22
C LEU A 84 -10.69 7.13 -2.33
N VAL A 85 -10.43 6.75 -1.09
CA VAL A 85 -11.48 6.52 -0.08
C VAL A 85 -11.02 7.10 1.25
N MET A 86 -11.98 7.39 2.12
CA MET A 86 -11.72 7.68 3.51
C MET A 86 -11.89 6.41 4.30
N GLY A 87 -10.95 6.11 5.18
CA GLY A 87 -10.96 4.90 5.97
C GLY A 87 -10.25 5.11 7.31
N GLY A 88 -9.86 4.00 7.95
CA GLY A 88 -9.27 4.04 9.26
C GLY A 88 -10.30 4.42 10.33
N ASP A 89 -9.81 4.70 11.54
CA ASP A 89 -10.67 5.11 12.64
C ASP A 89 -11.39 6.41 12.31
N ASP A 90 -12.71 6.45 12.53
CA ASP A 90 -13.56 7.62 12.28
C ASP A 90 -13.54 8.08 10.82
N ASN A 91 -13.13 7.24 9.87
CA ASN A 91 -13.00 7.59 8.45
C ASN A 91 -12.15 8.84 8.23
N ALA A 92 -11.08 8.98 9.00
CA ALA A 92 -10.27 10.20 9.00
C ALA A 92 -9.00 10.08 8.16
N THR A 93 -8.71 8.92 7.63
CA THR A 93 -7.52 8.64 6.84
C THR A 93 -7.88 8.51 5.36
N GLN A 94 -7.19 9.26 4.50
CA GLN A 94 -7.36 9.09 3.06
C GLN A 94 -6.45 8.00 2.55
N MET A 95 -7.04 7.07 1.81
CA MET A 95 -6.35 5.91 1.27
C MET A 95 -6.65 5.72 -0.20
N VAL A 96 -5.73 5.05 -0.89
CA VAL A 96 -5.95 4.59 -2.26
C VAL A 96 -6.25 3.10 -2.19
N LEU A 97 -7.39 2.69 -2.74
CA LEU A 97 -7.73 1.27 -2.87
C LEU A 97 -7.16 0.74 -4.17
N LEU A 98 -6.32 -0.28 -4.07
CA LEU A 98 -5.62 -0.90 -5.19
C LEU A 98 -6.11 -2.34 -5.36
N PRO A 99 -6.63 -2.68 -6.55
CA PRO A 99 -6.97 -4.09 -6.83
C PRO A 99 -5.70 -4.93 -6.86
N ILE A 100 -5.67 -5.97 -6.02
CA ILE A 100 -4.50 -6.85 -5.91
C ILE A 100 -4.17 -7.47 -7.27
N ASP A 101 -5.20 -7.91 -8.00
CA ASP A 101 -5.02 -8.58 -9.28
C ASP A 101 -4.44 -7.68 -10.38
N LYS A 102 -4.44 -6.36 -10.17
CA LYS A 102 -3.90 -5.40 -11.15
C LYS A 102 -2.57 -4.81 -10.77
N LEU A 103 -2.10 -5.07 -9.55
CA LEU A 103 -0.84 -4.50 -9.08
C LEU A 103 0.37 -4.92 -9.91
N PHE A 104 0.35 -6.14 -10.44
CA PHE A 104 1.48 -6.72 -11.17
C PHE A 104 1.24 -6.86 -12.68
N ARG A 105 0.12 -6.36 -13.17
CA ARG A 105 -0.18 -6.40 -14.61
C ARG A 105 0.38 -5.18 -15.32
N ASN A 106 0.81 -5.42 -16.53
CA ASN A 106 1.26 -4.34 -17.41
C ASN A 106 0.08 -3.70 -18.16
#